data_dfa5f12a66cfae7526017fb5e8953c93
#
_entry.id   dfa5f12a66cfae7526017fb5e8953c93
#
_cell.length_a   1.000
_cell.length_b   1.000
_cell.length_c   1.000
_cell.angle_alpha   90.00
_cell.angle_beta   90.00
_cell.angle_gamma   90.00
#
_symmetry.space_group_name_H-M   'P 1'
#
loop_
_entity.id
_entity.type
_entity.pdbx_description
1 polymer ?
#
loop_
_entity_poly.entity_id
_entity_poly.type
_entity_poly.pdbx_seq_one_letter_code
_entity_poly.pdbx_strand_id
1 'polypeptide(L)'
;DLHLSIRRQRQMCIRDSSLPLTVGEFDEFGNAKENKEHFDYIFSYAPYNNIRKMDYPHMLITTSLSDNRVLFDEPAKFTAKLRDYKTDNNLLLLKTEMNAGHGGKSGRFRRYKEVALQYAFLLDLAGVKN
;
A
#
# COMPACT_ATOMS: atom_id res chain seq x y z
N ASP A 1 5.61 -13.80 -2.55
CA ASP A 1 6.55 -12.89 -1.90
C ASP A 1 5.91 -12.18 -0.69
N LEU A 2 5.63 -12.98 0.36
CA LEU A 2 5.01 -12.51 1.61
C LEU A 2 5.88 -11.44 2.31
N HIS A 3 7.19 -11.55 2.17
CA HIS A 3 8.16 -10.60 2.73
C HIS A 3 8.06 -9.18 2.14
N LEU A 4 7.73 -9.06 0.86
CA LEU A 4 7.54 -7.74 0.23
C LEU A 4 6.27 -7.06 0.73
N SER A 5 5.22 -7.82 1.00
CA SER A 5 3.95 -7.31 1.50
C SER A 5 4.07 -6.73 2.92
N ILE A 6 4.79 -7.42 3.81
CA ILE A 6 5.02 -6.99 5.20
C ILE A 6 5.92 -5.75 5.25
N ARG A 7 6.97 -5.71 4.45
CA ARG A 7 7.84 -4.52 4.35
C ARG A 7 7.08 -3.29 3.87
N ARG A 8 6.09 -3.43 2.98
CA ARG A 8 5.29 -2.32 2.46
C ARG A 8 4.40 -1.68 3.52
N GLN A 9 3.78 -2.44 4.40
CA GLN A 9 3.01 -1.88 5.52
C GLN A 9 3.89 -1.05 6.47
N ARG A 10 5.09 -1.51 6.79
CA ARG A 10 6.05 -0.82 7.65
C ARG A 10 6.57 0.50 7.08
N GLN A 11 6.57 0.64 5.77
CA GLN A 11 7.12 1.80 5.06
C GLN A 11 6.18 3.02 5.07
N MET A 12 4.93 2.84 5.42
CA MET A 12 3.98 3.94 5.60
C MET A 12 4.13 4.59 6.98
N CYS A 13 4.78 3.91 7.93
CA CYS A 13 4.92 4.34 9.32
C CYS A 13 5.66 5.67 9.55
N ILE A 14 6.49 6.15 8.62
CA ILE A 14 7.13 7.47 8.77
C ILE A 14 6.08 8.59 8.85
N ARG A 15 5.02 8.50 8.04
CA ARG A 15 3.94 9.48 7.99
C ARG A 15 2.93 9.30 9.11
N ASP A 16 2.77 8.07 9.55
CA ASP A 16 1.80 7.64 10.55
C ASP A 16 2.39 7.59 11.97
N SER A 17 3.52 8.27 12.19
CA SER A 17 4.30 8.21 13.45
C SER A 17 3.53 8.59 14.71
N SER A 18 2.36 9.20 14.58
CA SER A 18 1.45 9.53 15.70
C SER A 18 0.29 8.56 15.88
N LEU A 19 0.13 7.56 14.99
CA LEU A 19 -0.90 6.55 15.15
C LEU A 19 -0.55 5.58 16.29
N PRO A 20 -1.55 5.15 17.09
CA PRO A 20 -1.32 4.26 18.23
C PRO A 20 -0.57 2.97 17.87
N LEU A 21 -0.83 2.41 16.69
CA LEU A 21 -0.16 1.19 16.22
C LEU A 21 1.34 1.45 16.00
N THR A 22 1.67 2.54 15.33
CA THR A 22 3.07 2.92 15.03
C THR A 22 3.86 3.22 16.29
N VAL A 23 3.24 3.91 17.25
CA VAL A 23 3.86 4.20 18.55
C VAL A 23 4.20 2.91 19.29
N GLY A 24 3.32 1.91 19.24
CA GLY A 24 3.55 0.59 19.85
C GLY A 24 4.67 -0.22 19.16
N GLU A 25 5.09 0.15 17.97
CA GLU A 25 6.11 -0.55 17.16
C GLU A 25 7.49 0.13 17.17
N PHE A 26 7.67 1.23 17.92
CA PHE A 26 8.94 1.97 17.96
C PHE A 26 10.12 1.14 18.46
N ASP A 27 9.88 0.21 19.37
CA ASP A 27 10.93 -0.68 19.89
C ASP A 27 11.40 -1.70 18.85
N GLU A 28 10.50 -2.07 17.91
CA GLU A 28 10.81 -3.06 16.87
C GLU A 28 11.42 -2.40 15.61
N PHE A 29 10.91 -1.23 15.20
CA PHE A 29 11.25 -0.62 13.91
C PHE A 29 11.97 0.70 14.01
N GLY A 30 12.14 1.20 15.22
CA GLY A 30 12.76 2.49 15.49
C GLY A 30 11.75 3.64 15.44
N ASN A 31 12.10 4.71 16.13
CA ASN A 31 11.33 5.95 16.19
C ASN A 31 11.92 6.99 15.22
N ALA A 32 11.36 7.06 14.01
CA ALA A 32 11.80 8.00 12.98
C ALA A 32 11.50 9.47 13.32
N LYS A 33 10.64 9.73 14.31
CA LYS A 33 10.28 11.08 14.72
C LYS A 33 11.35 11.71 15.63
N GLU A 34 11.99 10.89 16.45
CA GLU A 34 12.92 11.36 17.49
C GLU A 34 14.38 11.00 17.20
N ASN A 35 14.61 10.02 16.31
CA ASN A 35 15.94 9.53 15.99
C ASN A 35 16.22 9.68 14.49
N LYS A 36 17.23 10.48 14.17
CA LYS A 36 17.63 10.75 12.77
C LYS A 36 18.15 9.51 12.05
N GLU A 37 18.88 8.62 12.71
CA GLU A 37 19.39 7.39 12.09
C GLU A 37 18.25 6.46 11.71
N HIS A 38 17.25 6.31 12.60
CA HIS A 38 16.03 5.56 12.31
C HIS A 38 15.28 6.18 11.14
N PHE A 39 15.15 7.51 11.10
CA PHE A 39 14.52 8.21 10.00
C PHE A 39 15.24 7.96 8.67
N ASP A 40 16.56 8.17 8.62
CA ASP A 40 17.36 8.01 7.42
C ASP A 40 17.29 6.56 6.91
N TYR A 41 17.35 5.59 7.80
CA TYR A 41 17.21 4.18 7.46
C TYR A 41 15.84 3.86 6.86
N ILE A 42 14.74 4.25 7.50
CA ILE A 42 13.39 4.01 7.01
C ILE A 42 13.15 4.79 5.71
N PHE A 43 13.62 6.03 5.61
CA PHE A 43 13.49 6.87 4.43
C PHE A 43 14.17 6.25 3.20
N SER A 44 15.30 5.56 3.40
CA SER A 44 16.06 4.95 2.31
C SER A 44 15.26 3.91 1.50
N TYR A 45 14.27 3.27 2.11
CA TYR A 45 13.44 2.25 1.46
C TYR A 45 11.94 2.57 1.45
N ALA A 46 11.49 3.69 2.01
CA ALA A 46 10.08 4.09 2.03
C ALA A 46 9.55 4.28 0.61
N PRO A 47 8.51 3.53 0.17
CA PRO A 47 8.09 3.51 -1.24
C PRO A 47 7.66 4.88 -1.75
N TYR A 48 6.87 5.60 -0.97
CA TYR A 48 6.39 6.93 -1.37
C TYR A 48 7.53 7.92 -1.65
N ASN A 49 8.58 7.88 -0.81
CA ASN A 49 9.72 8.79 -0.91
C ASN A 49 10.64 8.42 -2.07
N ASN A 50 10.68 7.14 -2.43
CA ASN A 50 11.54 6.60 -3.46
C ASN A 50 10.86 6.44 -4.84
N ILE A 51 9.66 6.97 -5.04
CA ILE A 51 9.05 7.06 -6.36
C ILE A 51 9.89 7.99 -7.24
N ARG A 52 10.31 7.49 -8.41
CA ARG A 52 11.13 8.19 -9.41
C ARG A 52 10.46 8.16 -10.77
N LYS A 53 10.90 9.01 -11.70
CA LYS A 53 10.49 8.93 -13.10
C LYS A 53 11.10 7.68 -13.73
N MET A 54 10.29 6.65 -13.92
CA MET A 54 10.67 5.36 -14.51
C MET A 54 9.42 4.55 -14.88
N ASP A 55 9.65 3.46 -15.60
CA ASP A 55 8.59 2.51 -15.91
C ASP A 55 8.25 1.67 -14.67
N TYR A 56 6.97 1.51 -14.41
CA TYR A 56 6.43 0.70 -13.33
C TYR A 56 5.61 -0.47 -13.87
N PRO A 57 5.56 -1.61 -13.18
CA PRO A 57 4.73 -2.72 -13.59
C PRO A 57 3.23 -2.36 -13.51
N HIS A 58 2.38 -3.20 -14.09
CA HIS A 58 0.95 -3.12 -13.82
C HIS A 58 0.67 -3.29 -12.33
N MET A 59 -0.12 -2.41 -11.74
CA MET A 59 -0.41 -2.41 -10.31
C MET A 59 -1.89 -2.27 -10.02
N LEU A 60 -2.38 -3.12 -9.12
CA LEU A 60 -3.67 -2.96 -8.45
C LEU A 60 -3.41 -2.66 -6.98
N ILE A 61 -3.69 -1.43 -6.57
CA ILE A 61 -3.59 -0.96 -5.18
C ILE A 61 -4.97 -1.03 -4.56
N THR A 62 -5.08 -1.64 -3.38
CA THR A 62 -6.34 -1.76 -2.65
C THR A 62 -6.23 -1.09 -1.30
N THR A 63 -7.29 -0.40 -0.89
CA THR A 63 -7.41 0.24 0.41
C THR A 63 -8.85 0.24 0.90
N SER A 64 -9.06 0.60 2.15
CA SER A 64 -10.38 0.72 2.76
C SER A 64 -10.54 2.07 3.44
N LEU A 65 -11.70 2.71 3.27
CA LEU A 65 -11.96 4.05 3.80
C LEU A 65 -11.87 4.11 5.34
N SER A 66 -12.35 3.06 6.01
CA SER A 66 -12.36 2.97 7.47
C SER A 66 -11.17 2.17 8.02
N ASP A 67 -10.06 2.12 7.28
CA ASP A 67 -8.82 1.51 7.76
C ASP A 67 -8.19 2.42 8.82
N ASN A 68 -8.10 1.92 10.06
CA ASN A 68 -7.53 2.64 11.20
C ASN A 68 -6.08 2.26 11.51
N ARG A 69 -5.48 1.36 10.71
CA ARG A 69 -4.07 0.95 10.85
C ARG A 69 -3.20 1.59 9.79
N VAL A 70 -3.69 1.57 8.55
CA VAL A 70 -3.06 2.25 7.41
C VAL A 70 -4.14 3.13 6.79
N LEU A 71 -4.08 4.43 7.05
CA LEU A 71 -5.09 5.36 6.61
C LEU A 71 -5.23 5.33 5.08
N PHE A 72 -6.46 5.43 4.59
CA PHE A 72 -6.78 5.34 3.16
C PHE A 72 -6.07 6.38 2.30
N ASP A 73 -5.70 7.50 2.88
CA ASP A 73 -5.02 8.60 2.19
C ASP A 73 -3.56 8.24 1.80
N GLU A 74 -2.91 7.33 2.51
CA GLU A 74 -1.57 6.88 2.17
C GLU A 74 -1.52 6.13 0.83
N PRO A 75 -2.31 5.05 0.60
CA PRO A 75 -2.39 4.42 -0.73
C PRO A 75 -2.91 5.38 -1.80
N ALA A 76 -3.79 6.33 -1.46
CA ALA A 76 -4.28 7.31 -2.41
C ALA A 76 -3.17 8.28 -2.84
N LYS A 77 -2.40 8.83 -1.91
CA LYS A 77 -1.23 9.68 -2.18
C LYS A 77 -0.16 8.95 -2.96
N PHE A 78 0.13 7.70 -2.58
CA PHE A 78 1.08 6.84 -3.28
C PHE A 78 0.66 6.64 -4.75
N THR A 79 -0.60 6.32 -4.99
CA THR A 79 -1.14 6.15 -6.34
C THR A 79 -1.09 7.46 -7.14
N ALA A 80 -1.45 8.58 -6.53
CA ALA A 80 -1.41 9.89 -7.18
C ALA A 80 0.02 10.24 -7.61
N LYS A 81 1.00 10.08 -6.72
CA LYS A 81 2.40 10.34 -7.04
C LYS A 81 2.93 9.39 -8.12
N LEU A 82 2.56 8.10 -8.08
CA LEU A 82 2.92 7.17 -9.15
C LEU A 82 2.37 7.60 -10.51
N ARG A 83 1.11 8.06 -10.58
CA ARG A 83 0.51 8.55 -11.84
C ARG A 83 1.25 9.73 -12.43
N ASP A 84 1.79 10.61 -11.60
CA ASP A 84 2.57 11.77 -12.02
C ASP A 84 4.00 11.40 -12.46
N TYR A 85 4.58 10.35 -11.88
CA TYR A 85 5.98 9.99 -12.09
C TYR A 85 6.20 8.84 -13.08
N LYS A 86 5.22 7.93 -13.28
CA LYS A 86 5.39 6.80 -14.20
C LYS A 86 5.54 7.26 -15.65
N THR A 87 6.44 6.61 -16.39
CA THR A 87 6.74 6.93 -17.81
C THR A 87 6.16 5.91 -18.79
N ASP A 88 5.61 4.82 -18.30
CA ASP A 88 4.99 3.73 -19.04
C ASP A 88 3.46 3.91 -19.21
N ASN A 89 2.83 3.02 -19.98
CA ASN A 89 1.38 2.91 -20.18
C ASN A 89 0.75 1.75 -19.39
N ASN A 90 1.47 1.16 -18.44
CA ASN A 90 0.97 0.06 -17.64
C ASN A 90 -0.21 0.47 -16.75
N LEU A 91 -1.12 -0.46 -16.49
CA LEU A 91 -2.29 -0.20 -15.66
C LEU A 91 -1.87 0.15 -14.22
N LEU A 92 -2.44 1.23 -13.71
CA LEU A 92 -2.32 1.62 -12.31
C LEU A 92 -3.72 1.89 -11.77
N LEU A 93 -4.24 0.93 -11.05
CA LEU A 93 -5.60 0.94 -10.51
C LEU A 93 -5.56 1.12 -9.00
N LEU A 94 -6.41 2.00 -8.50
CA LEU A 94 -6.70 2.14 -7.07
C LEU A 94 -8.14 1.74 -6.81
N LYS A 95 -8.33 0.72 -5.97
CA LYS A 95 -9.65 0.34 -5.48
C LYS A 95 -9.78 0.69 -4.01
N THR A 96 -10.71 1.56 -3.67
CA THR A 96 -11.07 1.90 -2.29
C THR A 96 -12.36 1.19 -1.90
N GLU A 97 -12.30 0.41 -0.83
CA GLU A 97 -13.49 -0.20 -0.25
C GLU A 97 -14.12 0.76 0.77
N MET A 98 -15.33 1.24 0.44
CA MET A 98 -15.99 2.32 1.19
C MET A 98 -16.57 1.89 2.54
N ASN A 99 -16.85 0.59 2.72
CA ASN A 99 -17.56 0.05 3.89
C ASN A 99 -16.76 -1.06 4.58
N ALA A 100 -15.45 -0.91 4.66
CA ALA A 100 -14.59 -1.88 5.30
C ALA A 100 -13.43 -1.21 6.05
N GLY A 101 -12.88 -1.93 7.04
CA GLY A 101 -11.66 -1.57 7.73
C GLY A 101 -10.43 -2.30 7.19
N HIS A 102 -9.36 -2.36 7.96
CA HIS A 102 -8.07 -2.94 7.59
C HIS A 102 -8.14 -4.39 7.06
N GLY A 103 -9.03 -5.20 7.58
CA GLY A 103 -9.21 -6.60 7.17
C GLY A 103 -10.10 -6.81 5.94
N GLY A 104 -10.51 -5.74 5.26
CA GLY A 104 -11.49 -5.84 4.17
C GLY A 104 -12.92 -6.05 4.67
N LYS A 105 -13.81 -6.47 3.78
CA LYS A 105 -15.21 -6.71 4.12
C LYS A 105 -15.40 -7.94 5.01
N SER A 106 -16.20 -7.79 6.05
CA SER A 106 -16.67 -8.91 6.86
C SER A 106 -17.59 -9.83 6.06
N GLY A 107 -17.45 -11.14 6.29
CA GLY A 107 -18.28 -12.17 5.66
C GLY A 107 -17.59 -12.90 4.50
N ARG A 108 -17.70 -14.24 4.54
CA ARG A 108 -17.01 -15.17 3.63
C ARG A 108 -17.22 -14.82 2.15
N PHE A 109 -18.45 -14.63 1.72
CA PHE A 109 -18.76 -14.38 0.31
C PHE A 109 -18.34 -13.00 -0.19
N ARG A 110 -18.29 -12.00 0.70
CA ARG A 110 -17.81 -10.66 0.35
C ARG A 110 -16.31 -10.66 0.10
N ARG A 111 -15.57 -11.39 0.93
CA ARG A 111 -14.13 -11.59 0.77
C ARG A 111 -13.79 -12.29 -0.56
N TYR A 112 -14.60 -13.25 -0.99
CA TYR A 112 -14.39 -13.91 -2.28
C TYR A 112 -14.46 -12.95 -3.47
N LYS A 113 -15.30 -11.91 -3.40
CA LYS A 113 -15.34 -10.88 -4.45
C LYS A 113 -14.07 -10.05 -4.51
N GLU A 114 -13.44 -9.77 -3.38
CA GLU A 114 -12.16 -9.06 -3.34
C GLU A 114 -11.04 -9.92 -3.93
N VAL A 115 -10.99 -11.19 -3.55
CA VAL A 115 -10.04 -12.16 -4.12
C VAL A 115 -10.28 -12.34 -5.62
N ALA A 116 -11.55 -12.47 -6.05
CA ALA A 116 -11.89 -12.61 -7.46
C ALA A 116 -11.42 -11.41 -8.30
N LEU A 117 -11.51 -10.19 -7.77
CA LEU A 117 -10.97 -9.01 -8.45
C LEU A 117 -9.45 -9.09 -8.65
N GLN A 118 -8.72 -9.56 -7.64
CA GLN A 118 -7.27 -9.73 -7.74
C GLN A 118 -6.91 -10.77 -8.82
N TYR A 119 -7.61 -11.91 -8.83
CA TYR A 119 -7.41 -12.92 -9.86
C TYR A 119 -7.82 -12.41 -11.25
N ALA A 120 -8.94 -11.69 -11.37
CA ALA A 120 -9.35 -11.10 -12.64
C ALA A 120 -8.29 -10.15 -13.21
N PHE A 121 -7.71 -9.30 -12.37
CA PHE A 121 -6.60 -8.42 -12.77
C PHE A 121 -5.39 -9.21 -13.27
N LEU A 122 -4.99 -10.27 -12.58
CA LEU A 122 -3.85 -11.10 -12.97
C LEU A 122 -4.11 -11.89 -14.26
N LEU A 123 -5.31 -12.45 -14.41
CA LEU A 123 -5.70 -13.23 -15.58
C LEU A 123 -5.81 -12.33 -16.83
N ASP A 124 -6.36 -11.13 -16.67
CA ASP A 124 -6.44 -10.15 -17.77
C ASP A 124 -5.05 -9.78 -18.27
N LEU A 125 -4.10 -9.51 -17.37
CA LEU A 125 -2.71 -9.23 -17.72
C LEU A 125 -1.99 -10.43 -18.36
N ALA A 126 -2.38 -11.64 -17.98
CA ALA A 126 -1.86 -12.89 -18.57
C ALA A 126 -2.49 -13.20 -19.94
N GLY A 127 -3.45 -12.40 -20.41
CA GLY A 127 -4.14 -12.61 -21.68
C GLY A 127 -5.13 -13.77 -21.66
N VAL A 128 -5.50 -14.28 -20.49
CA VAL A 128 -6.50 -15.34 -20.36
C VAL A 128 -7.89 -14.72 -20.59
N LYS A 129 -8.47 -15.02 -21.75
CA LYS A 129 -9.85 -14.63 -22.09
C LYS A 129 -10.77 -15.82 -21.85
N ASN A 130 -11.93 -15.56 -21.23
CA ASN A 130 -13.01 -16.54 -21.14
C ASN A 130 -13.65 -16.75 -22.50
#